data_5b4da05635f7748f8c5d431fb9e2a325
#
_entry.id   5b4da05635f7748f8c5d431fb9e2a325
#
_cell.length_a   1.000
_cell.length_b   1.000
_cell.length_c   1.000
_cell.angle_alpha   90.00
_cell.angle_beta   90.00
_cell.angle_gamma   90.00
#
_symmetry.space_group_name_H-M   'P 1'
#
loop_
_entity.id
_entity.type
_entity.pdbx_description
1 polymer ?
#
loop_
_entity_poly.entity_id
_entity_poly.type
_entity_poly.pdbx_seq_one_letter_code
_entity_poly.pdbx_strand_id
1 'polypeptide(L)'
;MRIGFLINPIAGMGGKVGLKGTDNVVQKAIDMGAEPSSPGRALAALLSISPTIISELLVYGSNMGEEVALKAGFKPIVVGYPQNKKTSVTDTQNSIQSFVSQKVDLILFAGGDGTAVDISHTLDELKSDIPFLGIPSGVKVYSSVFANSPQDVGSILSSYSTTELREIMDLDEAAYRQGKLVPHLHSIRPVPLSTELQSTKQLLGGTVEGA
;
A
#
# COMPACT_ATOMS: atom_id res chain seq x y z
N MET A 1 4.08 -17.43 8.94
CA MET A 1 3.02 -16.47 9.32
C MET A 1 1.92 -16.45 8.28
N ARG A 2 0.70 -16.07 8.68
CA ARG A 2 -0.45 -15.88 7.78
C ARG A 2 -0.47 -14.43 7.31
N ILE A 3 -0.35 -14.21 6.01
CA ILE A 3 -0.29 -12.86 5.44
C ILE A 3 -1.54 -12.58 4.61
N GLY A 4 -2.20 -11.44 4.88
CA GLY A 4 -3.20 -10.86 3.99
C GLY A 4 -2.49 -10.02 2.94
N PHE A 5 -2.66 -10.32 1.66
CA PHE A 5 -1.99 -9.59 0.58
C PHE A 5 -2.99 -8.90 -0.34
N LEU A 6 -2.79 -7.60 -0.51
CA LEU A 6 -3.66 -6.71 -1.27
C LEU A 6 -2.88 -5.84 -2.25
N ILE A 7 -3.41 -5.64 -3.44
CA ILE A 7 -2.91 -4.68 -4.41
C ILE A 7 -4.02 -3.66 -4.73
N ASN A 8 -3.69 -2.38 -4.66
CA ASN A 8 -4.47 -1.36 -5.36
C ASN A 8 -3.93 -1.26 -6.79
N PRO A 9 -4.61 -1.84 -7.78
CA PRO A 9 -4.06 -2.00 -9.13
C PRO A 9 -3.87 -0.68 -9.87
N ILE A 10 -4.57 0.38 -9.47
CA ILE A 10 -4.51 1.70 -10.12
C ILE A 10 -3.55 2.67 -9.41
N ALA A 11 -2.99 2.28 -8.26
CA ALA A 11 -2.07 3.15 -7.53
C ALA A 11 -0.83 3.50 -8.35
N GLY A 12 -0.42 4.75 -8.28
CA GLY A 12 0.77 5.24 -8.95
C GLY A 12 0.63 5.59 -10.42
N MET A 13 -0.52 5.38 -11.05
CA MET A 13 -0.71 5.64 -12.49
C MET A 13 -0.56 7.12 -12.83
N GLY A 14 -1.16 8.02 -12.06
CA GLY A 14 -1.12 9.46 -12.34
C GLY A 14 0.30 10.05 -12.34
N GLY A 15 1.15 9.61 -11.43
CA GLY A 15 2.52 10.13 -11.29
C GLY A 15 3.41 9.91 -12.51
N LYS A 16 3.24 8.79 -13.22
CA LYS A 16 4.02 8.47 -14.42
C LYS A 16 3.81 9.42 -15.59
N VAL A 17 2.63 10.02 -15.71
CA VAL A 17 2.25 10.93 -16.79
C VAL A 17 2.14 12.38 -16.30
N GLY A 18 2.71 12.69 -15.14
CA GLY A 18 2.73 14.05 -14.59
C GLY A 18 1.38 14.54 -14.06
N LEU A 19 0.41 13.65 -13.90
CA LEU A 19 -0.87 13.96 -13.26
C LEU A 19 -0.71 13.89 -11.73
N LYS A 20 -1.30 14.84 -11.04
CA LYS A 20 -1.28 14.90 -9.58
C LYS A 20 -2.40 14.02 -9.01
N GLY A 21 -2.03 12.95 -8.32
CA GLY A 21 -2.97 11.96 -7.78
C GLY A 21 -3.47 10.95 -8.83
N THR A 22 -4.30 10.03 -8.40
CA THR A 22 -4.89 9.00 -9.27
C THR A 22 -6.43 9.12 -9.30
N ASP A 23 -7.02 9.74 -8.30
CA ASP A 23 -8.47 9.87 -8.18
C ASP A 23 -9.05 10.75 -9.27
N ASN A 24 -10.10 10.23 -9.91
CA ASN A 24 -10.80 10.85 -11.05
C ASN A 24 -9.95 11.14 -12.32
N VAL A 25 -8.68 10.71 -12.35
CA VAL A 25 -7.79 10.92 -13.51
C VAL A 25 -7.24 9.61 -14.08
N VAL A 26 -7.68 8.46 -13.57
CA VAL A 26 -7.22 7.13 -14.02
C VAL A 26 -7.40 6.97 -15.53
N GLN A 27 -8.59 7.29 -16.06
CA GLN A 27 -8.85 7.16 -17.49
C GLN A 27 -7.92 8.08 -18.30
N LYS A 28 -7.76 9.33 -17.87
CA LYS A 28 -6.83 10.27 -18.53
C LYS A 28 -5.39 9.77 -18.47
N ALA A 29 -4.97 9.15 -17.37
CA ALA A 29 -3.63 8.58 -17.27
C ALA A 29 -3.46 7.42 -18.25
N ILE A 30 -4.45 6.54 -18.38
CA ILE A 30 -4.46 5.44 -19.37
C ILE A 30 -4.38 5.99 -20.80
N ASP A 31 -5.20 6.99 -21.12
CA ASP A 31 -5.21 7.62 -22.43
C ASP A 31 -3.86 8.28 -22.78
N MET A 32 -3.11 8.69 -21.76
CA MET A 32 -1.73 9.20 -21.88
C MET A 32 -0.66 8.10 -21.87
N GLY A 33 -1.05 6.82 -21.90
CA GLY A 33 -0.13 5.68 -21.95
C GLY A 33 0.45 5.28 -20.59
N ALA A 34 -0.16 5.67 -19.46
CA ALA A 34 0.27 5.21 -18.16
C ALA A 34 -0.07 3.73 -17.96
N GLU A 35 0.93 2.95 -17.62
CA GLU A 35 0.75 1.56 -17.20
C GLU A 35 0.76 1.43 -15.68
N PRO A 36 -0.09 0.54 -15.10
CA PRO A 36 -0.07 0.25 -13.68
C PRO A 36 1.31 -0.23 -13.21
N SER A 37 1.86 0.39 -12.18
CA SER A 37 3.15 -0.02 -11.60
C SER A 37 3.00 -0.93 -10.39
N SER A 38 1.88 -0.85 -9.68
CA SER A 38 1.64 -1.62 -8.46
C SER A 38 1.77 -3.14 -8.67
N PRO A 39 1.20 -3.78 -9.72
CA PRO A 39 1.32 -5.22 -9.89
C PRO A 39 2.77 -5.70 -10.07
N GLY A 40 3.57 -4.98 -10.86
CA GLY A 40 4.98 -5.32 -11.08
C GLY A 40 5.83 -5.16 -9.82
N ARG A 41 5.58 -4.14 -9.03
CA ARG A 41 6.27 -3.91 -7.76
C ARG A 41 5.83 -4.92 -6.68
N ALA A 42 4.54 -5.26 -6.64
CA ALA A 42 4.01 -6.30 -5.79
C ALA A 42 4.63 -7.68 -6.12
N LEU A 43 4.78 -7.99 -7.41
CA LEU A 43 5.47 -9.22 -7.85
C LEU A 43 6.93 -9.23 -7.36
N ALA A 44 7.66 -8.14 -7.54
CA ALA A 44 9.05 -8.03 -7.08
C ALA A 44 9.16 -8.23 -5.55
N ALA A 45 8.21 -7.71 -4.78
CA ALA A 45 8.16 -7.91 -3.33
C ALA A 45 7.89 -9.38 -2.98
N LEU A 46 6.88 -10.01 -3.57
CA LEU A 46 6.59 -11.43 -3.30
C LEU A 46 7.75 -12.35 -3.66
N LEU A 47 8.46 -12.08 -4.76
CA LEU A 47 9.63 -12.84 -5.18
C LEU A 47 10.84 -12.67 -4.23
N SER A 48 10.89 -11.61 -3.43
CA SER A 48 11.94 -11.40 -2.41
C SER A 48 11.70 -12.20 -1.13
N ILE A 49 10.48 -12.66 -0.89
CA ILE A 49 10.10 -13.36 0.34
C ILE A 49 10.44 -14.84 0.22
N SER A 50 11.18 -15.37 1.21
CA SER A 50 11.36 -16.83 1.31
C SER A 50 10.02 -17.52 1.51
N PRO A 51 9.66 -18.53 0.70
CA PRO A 51 8.39 -19.25 0.85
C PRO A 51 8.17 -19.86 2.24
N THR A 52 9.25 -20.13 2.98
CA THR A 52 9.18 -20.73 4.33
C THR A 52 8.65 -19.76 5.39
N ILE A 53 8.65 -18.45 5.12
CA ILE A 53 8.16 -17.42 6.05
C ILE A 53 6.62 -17.42 6.05
N ILE A 54 6.02 -17.64 4.89
CA ILE A 54 4.57 -17.57 4.69
C ILE A 54 3.97 -18.97 4.84
N SER A 55 3.20 -19.17 5.92
CA SER A 55 2.44 -20.41 6.08
C SER A 55 1.16 -20.42 5.23
N GLU A 56 0.50 -19.27 5.13
CA GLU A 56 -0.69 -19.05 4.30
C GLU A 56 -0.66 -17.63 3.74
N LEU A 57 -0.91 -17.50 2.44
CA LEU A 57 -1.07 -16.23 1.74
C LEU A 57 -2.53 -16.04 1.37
N LEU A 58 -3.23 -15.18 2.11
CA LEU A 58 -4.62 -14.83 1.85
C LEU A 58 -4.64 -13.62 0.92
N VAL A 59 -5.43 -13.68 -0.14
CA VAL A 59 -5.48 -12.62 -1.15
C VAL A 59 -6.91 -12.22 -1.47
N TYR A 60 -7.07 -10.98 -1.91
CA TYR A 60 -8.30 -10.59 -2.60
C TYR A 60 -8.17 -10.94 -4.09
N GLY A 61 -9.24 -11.43 -4.69
CA GLY A 61 -9.22 -12.10 -5.99
C GLY A 61 -8.88 -11.18 -7.16
N SER A 62 -8.64 -11.79 -8.32
CA SER A 62 -8.35 -11.12 -9.59
C SER A 62 -7.09 -10.23 -9.47
N ASN A 63 -7.13 -9.00 -10.02
CA ASN A 63 -6.02 -8.05 -10.05
C ASN A 63 -5.70 -7.40 -8.67
N MET A 64 -6.46 -7.72 -7.63
CA MET A 64 -6.21 -7.21 -6.26
C MET A 64 -5.27 -8.10 -5.43
N GLY A 65 -4.62 -9.09 -6.02
CA GLY A 65 -3.59 -9.89 -5.34
C GLY A 65 -3.44 -11.30 -5.89
N GLU A 66 -4.52 -11.96 -6.29
CA GLU A 66 -4.53 -13.35 -6.73
C GLU A 66 -3.60 -13.59 -7.92
N GLU A 67 -3.75 -12.81 -8.99
CA GLU A 67 -2.97 -12.96 -10.22
C GLU A 67 -1.46 -12.83 -9.98
N VAL A 68 -1.08 -11.88 -9.12
CA VAL A 68 0.33 -11.61 -8.79
C VAL A 68 0.88 -12.69 -7.88
N ALA A 69 0.09 -13.16 -6.89
CA ALA A 69 0.51 -14.25 -6.01
C ALA A 69 0.75 -15.55 -6.79
N LEU A 70 -0.14 -15.89 -7.72
CA LEU A 70 0.03 -17.04 -8.62
C LEU A 70 1.29 -16.90 -9.51
N LYS A 71 1.52 -15.70 -10.06
CA LYS A 71 2.72 -15.38 -10.86
C LYS A 71 4.02 -15.51 -10.06
N ALA A 72 3.97 -15.19 -8.77
CA ALA A 72 5.10 -15.34 -7.86
C ALA A 72 5.33 -16.78 -7.40
N GLY A 73 4.48 -17.73 -7.82
CA GLY A 73 4.60 -19.16 -7.49
C GLY A 73 3.94 -19.56 -6.17
N PHE A 74 3.19 -18.67 -5.54
CA PHE A 74 2.42 -19.01 -4.34
C PHE A 74 1.12 -19.74 -4.70
N LYS A 75 0.55 -20.42 -3.70
CA LYS A 75 -0.79 -21.01 -3.74
C LYS A 75 -1.70 -20.20 -2.82
N PRO A 76 -2.25 -19.07 -3.28
CA PRO A 76 -3.01 -18.18 -2.41
C PRO A 76 -4.37 -18.74 -2.04
N ILE A 77 -4.87 -18.33 -0.86
CA ILE A 77 -6.24 -18.53 -0.43
C ILE A 77 -7.03 -17.29 -0.79
N VAL A 78 -7.95 -17.38 -1.73
CA VAL A 78 -8.79 -16.24 -2.13
C VAL A 78 -9.93 -16.07 -1.12
N VAL A 79 -10.01 -14.89 -0.49
CA VAL A 79 -10.98 -14.59 0.58
C VAL A 79 -12.15 -13.70 0.13
N GLY A 80 -12.16 -13.28 -1.12
CA GLY A 80 -13.21 -12.48 -1.74
C GLY A 80 -12.79 -11.97 -3.10
N TYR A 81 -13.70 -11.32 -3.81
CA TYR A 81 -13.46 -10.77 -5.15
C TYR A 81 -13.97 -9.34 -5.25
N PRO A 82 -13.32 -8.48 -6.04
CA PRO A 82 -13.86 -7.15 -6.33
C PRO A 82 -15.19 -7.27 -7.06
N GLN A 83 -16.11 -6.36 -6.75
CA GLN A 83 -17.45 -6.36 -7.34
C GLN A 83 -17.45 -6.06 -8.84
N ASN A 84 -16.47 -5.28 -9.29
CA ASN A 84 -16.35 -4.82 -10.66
C ASN A 84 -14.90 -4.95 -11.15
N LYS A 85 -14.71 -4.91 -12.48
CA LYS A 85 -13.35 -4.86 -13.08
C LYS A 85 -12.56 -3.62 -12.65
N LYS A 86 -13.24 -2.50 -12.44
CA LYS A 86 -12.65 -1.28 -11.87
C LYS A 86 -12.81 -1.35 -10.36
N THR A 87 -11.69 -1.52 -9.68
CA THR A 87 -11.64 -1.60 -8.22
C THR A 87 -11.91 -0.26 -7.56
N SER A 88 -12.40 -0.28 -6.34
CA SER A 88 -12.81 0.87 -5.55
C SER A 88 -12.27 0.80 -4.12
N VAL A 89 -12.41 1.87 -3.36
CA VAL A 89 -12.13 1.91 -1.92
C VAL A 89 -12.92 0.83 -1.18
N THR A 90 -14.18 0.61 -1.56
CA THR A 90 -15.03 -0.45 -0.97
C THR A 90 -14.42 -1.84 -1.13
N ASP A 91 -13.78 -2.14 -2.26
CA ASP A 91 -13.10 -3.42 -2.46
C ASP A 91 -11.88 -3.56 -1.53
N THR A 92 -11.14 -2.46 -1.30
CA THR A 92 -10.07 -2.41 -0.30
C THR A 92 -10.62 -2.69 1.09
N GLN A 93 -11.69 -2.00 1.50
CA GLN A 93 -12.33 -2.19 2.80
C GLN A 93 -12.81 -3.64 3.00
N ASN A 94 -13.50 -4.22 2.00
CA ASN A 94 -13.96 -5.60 2.04
C ASN A 94 -12.80 -6.60 2.18
N SER A 95 -11.67 -6.34 1.51
CA SER A 95 -10.49 -7.19 1.63
C SER A 95 -9.92 -7.15 3.05
N ILE A 96 -9.82 -5.97 3.66
CA ILE A 96 -9.33 -5.81 5.03
C ILE A 96 -10.28 -6.48 6.04
N GLN A 97 -11.58 -6.32 5.88
CA GLN A 97 -12.58 -7.02 6.71
C GLN A 97 -12.39 -8.55 6.64
N SER A 98 -12.17 -9.07 5.43
CA SER A 98 -11.91 -10.49 5.22
C SER A 98 -10.61 -10.94 5.90
N PHE A 99 -9.52 -10.17 5.78
CA PHE A 99 -8.24 -10.49 6.42
C PHE A 99 -8.34 -10.48 7.95
N VAL A 100 -9.02 -9.47 8.52
CA VAL A 100 -9.26 -9.40 9.97
C VAL A 100 -10.08 -10.58 10.46
N SER A 101 -11.16 -10.94 9.76
CA SER A 101 -12.01 -12.09 10.11
C SER A 101 -11.25 -13.42 10.05
N GLN A 102 -10.30 -13.54 9.13
CA GLN A 102 -9.42 -14.71 8.96
C GLN A 102 -8.20 -14.68 9.88
N LYS A 103 -8.04 -13.66 10.73
CA LYS A 103 -6.97 -13.52 11.72
C LYS A 103 -5.58 -13.65 11.10
N VAL A 104 -5.30 -12.86 10.07
CA VAL A 104 -3.94 -12.75 9.51
C VAL A 104 -3.00 -12.11 10.53
N ASP A 105 -1.72 -12.48 10.49
CA ASP A 105 -0.69 -11.94 11.39
C ASP A 105 -0.19 -10.57 10.90
N LEU A 106 -0.28 -10.32 9.60
CA LEU A 106 0.20 -9.11 8.96
C LEU A 106 -0.53 -8.87 7.64
N ILE A 107 -0.77 -7.59 7.31
CA ILE A 107 -1.28 -7.18 6.01
C ILE A 107 -0.12 -6.59 5.19
N LEU A 108 0.15 -7.19 4.03
CA LEU A 108 1.08 -6.67 3.04
C LEU A 108 0.28 -6.05 1.90
N PHE A 109 0.53 -4.79 1.57
CA PHE A 109 -0.23 -4.12 0.51
C PHE A 109 0.66 -3.38 -0.48
N ALA A 110 0.29 -3.37 -1.76
CA ALA A 110 0.90 -2.52 -2.77
C ALA A 110 -0.03 -1.35 -3.10
N GLY A 111 0.46 -0.13 -2.87
CA GLY A 111 -0.34 1.07 -3.01
C GLY A 111 0.46 2.34 -2.77
N GLY A 112 -0.26 3.43 -2.54
CA GLY A 112 0.27 4.73 -2.10
C GLY A 112 -0.32 5.15 -0.75
N ASP A 113 -0.10 6.42 -0.36
CA ASP A 113 -0.59 6.97 0.90
C ASP A 113 -2.12 6.82 1.05
N GLY A 114 -2.90 7.12 0.01
CA GLY A 114 -4.36 6.93 0.05
C GLY A 114 -4.77 5.49 0.35
N THR A 115 -4.05 4.49 -0.18
CA THR A 115 -4.32 3.09 0.16
C THR A 115 -3.98 2.78 1.62
N ALA A 116 -2.90 3.36 2.16
CA ALA A 116 -2.55 3.22 3.57
C ALA A 116 -3.62 3.85 4.48
N VAL A 117 -4.16 5.01 4.09
CA VAL A 117 -5.29 5.69 4.78
C VAL A 117 -6.54 4.81 4.79
N ASP A 118 -6.95 4.26 3.65
CA ASP A 118 -8.12 3.39 3.53
C ASP A 118 -8.02 2.14 4.41
N ILE A 119 -6.83 1.51 4.42
CA ILE A 119 -6.54 0.34 5.26
C ILE A 119 -6.62 0.73 6.74
N SER A 120 -5.94 1.83 7.12
CA SER A 120 -5.93 2.30 8.51
C SER A 120 -7.33 2.60 9.03
N HIS A 121 -8.13 3.34 8.25
CA HIS A 121 -9.51 3.67 8.59
C HIS A 121 -10.35 2.41 8.82
N THR A 122 -10.24 1.42 7.92
CA THR A 122 -10.98 0.16 8.05
C THR A 122 -10.54 -0.63 9.30
N LEU A 123 -9.24 -0.66 9.60
CA LEU A 123 -8.74 -1.31 10.82
C LEU A 123 -9.24 -0.61 12.09
N ASP A 124 -9.36 0.73 12.08
CA ASP A 124 -9.94 1.51 13.19
C ASP A 124 -11.40 1.14 13.43
N GLU A 125 -12.22 1.11 12.37
CA GLU A 125 -13.63 0.71 12.45
C GLU A 125 -13.79 -0.71 13.02
N LEU A 126 -12.87 -1.62 12.66
CA LEU A 126 -12.86 -3.00 13.13
C LEU A 126 -12.19 -3.17 14.51
N LYS A 127 -11.64 -2.11 15.08
CA LYS A 127 -10.85 -2.13 16.33
C LYS A 127 -9.73 -3.17 16.29
N SER A 128 -9.01 -3.21 15.17
CA SER A 128 -7.96 -4.18 14.89
C SER A 128 -6.60 -3.51 14.86
N ASP A 129 -5.63 -4.10 15.58
CA ASP A 129 -4.23 -3.66 15.63
C ASP A 129 -3.32 -4.55 14.79
N ILE A 130 -3.87 -5.25 13.79
CA ILE A 130 -3.06 -6.04 12.87
C ILE A 130 -2.03 -5.12 12.20
N PRO A 131 -0.73 -5.42 12.32
CA PRO A 131 0.31 -4.64 11.67
C PRO A 131 0.21 -4.76 10.15
N PHE A 132 0.64 -3.71 9.45
CA PHE A 132 0.70 -3.75 8.00
C PHE A 132 1.98 -3.14 7.44
N LEU A 133 2.35 -3.54 6.22
CA LEU A 133 3.55 -3.12 5.52
C LEU A 133 3.19 -2.74 4.09
N GLY A 134 3.57 -1.54 3.69
CA GLY A 134 3.35 -1.03 2.35
C GLY A 134 4.50 -1.37 1.39
N ILE A 135 4.15 -1.82 0.19
CA ILE A 135 5.02 -1.94 -0.97
C ILE A 135 4.84 -0.66 -1.80
N PRO A 136 5.87 0.18 -1.96
CA PRO A 136 5.71 1.45 -2.67
C PRO A 136 5.37 1.21 -4.14
N SER A 137 4.30 1.80 -4.65
CA SER A 137 3.78 1.57 -6.01
C SER A 137 4.44 2.42 -7.12
N GLY A 138 5.60 3.03 -6.83
CA GLY A 138 6.40 3.77 -7.83
C GLY A 138 6.11 5.26 -7.91
N VAL A 139 5.33 5.80 -6.96
CA VAL A 139 5.14 7.23 -6.72
C VAL A 139 5.74 7.63 -5.39
N LYS A 140 5.96 8.92 -5.18
CA LYS A 140 6.40 9.42 -3.90
C LYS A 140 5.34 9.15 -2.84
N VAL A 141 5.73 8.53 -1.74
CA VAL A 141 4.90 8.34 -0.55
C VAL A 141 5.43 9.20 0.60
N TYR A 142 4.55 9.61 1.49
CA TYR A 142 4.84 10.47 2.64
C TYR A 142 4.75 9.72 3.96
N SER A 143 3.94 8.66 4.01
CA SER A 143 3.80 7.76 5.16
C SER A 143 5.06 6.93 5.37
N SER A 144 5.37 6.63 6.63
CA SER A 144 6.54 5.82 7.01
C SER A 144 6.25 4.33 7.17
N VAL A 145 5.09 3.88 6.69
CA VAL A 145 4.65 2.47 6.73
C VAL A 145 5.09 1.64 5.53
N PHE A 146 5.88 2.21 4.63
CA PHE A 146 6.34 1.57 3.40
C PHE A 146 7.77 1.08 3.52
N ALA A 147 8.07 -0.07 2.91
CA ALA A 147 9.45 -0.49 2.65
C ALA A 147 10.17 0.54 1.75
N ASN A 148 11.51 0.63 1.84
CA ASN A 148 12.29 1.53 0.96
C ASN A 148 12.18 1.09 -0.50
N SER A 149 12.20 -0.22 -0.75
CA SER A 149 11.98 -0.82 -2.06
C SER A 149 11.13 -2.09 -1.95
N PRO A 150 10.54 -2.59 -3.04
CA PRO A 150 9.84 -3.87 -3.03
C PRO A 150 10.72 -5.05 -2.57
N GLN A 151 12.01 -5.02 -2.91
CA GLN A 151 12.96 -6.08 -2.59
C GLN A 151 13.27 -6.17 -1.08
N ASP A 152 13.14 -5.06 -0.35
CA ASP A 152 13.40 -5.02 1.09
C ASP A 152 12.31 -5.74 1.91
N VAL A 153 11.15 -6.00 1.30
CA VAL A 153 10.04 -6.71 1.97
C VAL A 153 10.48 -8.08 2.46
N GLY A 154 11.30 -8.80 1.68
CA GLY A 154 11.82 -10.12 2.06
C GLY A 154 12.67 -10.08 3.32
N SER A 155 13.59 -9.13 3.45
CA SER A 155 14.44 -8.97 4.64
C SER A 155 13.63 -8.47 5.85
N ILE A 156 12.71 -7.52 5.65
CA ILE A 156 11.82 -7.04 6.70
C ILE A 156 11.02 -8.19 7.31
N LEU A 157 10.39 -9.02 6.48
CA LEU A 157 9.59 -10.15 6.95
C LEU A 157 10.44 -11.28 7.55
N SER A 158 11.67 -11.47 7.06
CA SER A 158 12.60 -12.47 7.59
C SER A 158 13.08 -12.13 9.00
N SER A 159 13.25 -10.84 9.31
CA SER A 159 13.68 -10.33 10.61
C SER A 159 12.52 -9.94 11.53
N TYR A 160 11.29 -10.04 11.05
CA TYR A 160 10.11 -9.60 11.80
C TYR A 160 9.91 -10.38 13.08
N SER A 161 10.03 -9.71 14.21
CA SER A 161 9.82 -10.27 15.56
C SER A 161 8.98 -9.37 16.46
N THR A 162 8.95 -8.06 16.16
CA THR A 162 8.21 -7.06 16.93
C THR A 162 7.77 -5.92 16.01
N THR A 163 6.88 -5.08 16.52
CA THR A 163 6.35 -3.91 15.79
C THR A 163 6.87 -2.61 16.39
N GLU A 164 6.86 -1.58 15.58
CA GLU A 164 6.99 -0.18 15.98
C GLU A 164 5.80 0.63 15.45
N LEU A 165 5.55 1.79 16.06
CA LEU A 165 4.48 2.69 15.62
C LEU A 165 5.02 3.65 14.55
N ARG A 166 4.33 3.74 13.42
CA ARG A 166 4.71 4.59 12.29
C ARG A 166 3.54 5.44 11.80
N GLU A 167 3.88 6.59 11.27
CA GLU A 167 2.95 7.61 10.81
C GLU A 167 2.38 7.29 9.43
N ILE A 168 1.07 7.47 9.30
CA ILE A 168 0.36 7.50 8.03
C ILE A 168 -0.01 8.95 7.76
N MET A 169 0.42 9.41 6.59
CA MET A 169 0.18 10.76 6.12
C MET A 169 -0.92 10.75 5.08
N ASP A 170 -1.86 11.67 5.20
CA ASP A 170 -2.84 11.97 4.17
C ASP A 170 -2.45 13.27 3.45
N LEU A 171 -2.80 13.36 2.18
CA LEU A 171 -2.57 14.55 1.35
C LEU A 171 -3.89 15.25 1.09
N ASP A 172 -3.94 16.54 1.39
CA ASP A 172 -5.04 17.38 0.89
C ASP A 172 -4.99 17.42 -0.64
N GLU A 173 -5.80 16.57 -1.29
CA GLU A 173 -5.84 16.47 -2.75
C GLU A 173 -6.27 17.79 -3.42
N ALA A 174 -7.16 18.57 -2.78
CA ALA A 174 -7.60 19.83 -3.32
C ALA A 174 -6.46 20.86 -3.34
N ALA A 175 -5.70 20.95 -2.24
CA ALA A 175 -4.48 21.74 -2.16
C ALA A 175 -3.40 21.24 -3.12
N TYR A 176 -3.25 19.90 -3.23
CA TYR A 176 -2.27 19.29 -4.12
C TYR A 176 -2.55 19.60 -5.60
N ARG A 177 -3.81 19.58 -6.03
CA ARG A 177 -4.21 19.99 -7.40
C ARG A 177 -3.90 21.45 -7.69
N GLN A 178 -3.95 22.33 -6.66
CA GLN A 178 -3.56 23.73 -6.76
C GLN A 178 -2.03 23.95 -6.68
N GLY A 179 -1.23 22.88 -6.61
CA GLY A 179 0.22 22.97 -6.51
C GLY A 179 0.76 23.11 -5.08
N LYS A 180 -0.11 23.06 -4.08
CA LYS A 180 0.27 23.13 -2.66
C LYS A 180 0.33 21.71 -2.11
N LEU A 181 1.49 21.31 -1.60
CA LEU A 181 1.67 20.04 -0.95
C LEU A 181 1.46 20.23 0.56
N VAL A 182 0.37 19.71 1.09
CA VAL A 182 0.02 19.81 2.51
C VAL A 182 -0.25 18.40 3.05
N PRO A 183 0.80 17.65 3.44
CA PRO A 183 0.60 16.40 4.16
C PRO A 183 0.18 16.70 5.60
N HIS A 184 -0.77 15.95 6.12
CA HIS A 184 -1.16 15.97 7.53
C HIS A 184 -1.14 14.55 8.10
N LEU A 185 -0.91 14.44 9.39
CA LEU A 185 -0.94 13.16 10.09
C LEU A 185 -2.39 12.65 10.10
N HIS A 186 -2.61 11.49 9.48
CA HIS A 186 -3.89 10.80 9.51
C HIS A 186 -4.01 9.90 10.75
N SER A 187 -3.03 9.03 10.95
CA SER A 187 -3.03 8.06 12.06
C SER A 187 -1.62 7.53 12.31
N ILE A 188 -1.49 6.74 13.38
CA ILE A 188 -0.27 6.03 13.74
C ILE A 188 -0.63 4.55 13.85
N ARG A 189 0.17 3.66 13.22
CA ARG A 189 -0.12 2.24 13.13
C ARG A 189 1.10 1.36 13.39
N PRO A 190 0.87 0.15 13.94
CA PRO A 190 1.94 -0.82 14.07
C PRO A 190 2.41 -1.34 12.72
N VAL A 191 3.72 -1.37 12.53
CA VAL A 191 4.41 -1.96 11.38
C VAL A 191 5.56 -2.85 11.88
N PRO A 192 6.09 -3.79 11.09
CA PRO A 192 7.31 -4.50 11.46
C PRO A 192 8.46 -3.53 11.79
N LEU A 193 9.15 -3.73 12.91
CA LEU A 193 10.33 -2.95 13.26
C LEU A 193 11.44 -3.23 12.25
N SER A 194 11.89 -2.20 11.52
CA SER A 194 12.97 -2.33 10.53
C SER A 194 13.60 -1.00 10.17
N THR A 195 14.90 -1.03 9.87
CA THR A 195 15.64 0.11 9.28
C THR A 195 15.40 0.28 7.77
N GLU A 196 14.76 -0.69 7.14
CA GLU A 196 14.45 -0.70 5.70
C GLU A 196 13.08 -0.08 5.38
N LEU A 197 12.48 0.62 6.36
CA LEU A 197 11.24 1.40 6.17
C LEU A 197 11.58 2.84 5.77
N GLN A 198 10.68 3.43 4.99
CA GLN A 198 10.79 4.85 4.65
C GLN A 198 10.62 5.72 5.90
N SER A 199 11.40 6.80 5.96
CA SER A 199 11.19 7.85 6.97
C SER A 199 10.03 8.75 6.54
N THR A 200 9.28 9.27 7.51
CA THR A 200 8.29 10.33 7.27
C THR A 200 8.96 11.52 6.60
N LYS A 201 8.45 11.93 5.46
CA LYS A 201 8.97 13.10 4.74
C LYS A 201 8.31 14.36 5.29
N GLN A 202 9.02 15.08 6.14
CA GLN A 202 8.63 16.42 6.56
C GLN A 202 8.81 17.39 5.39
N LEU A 203 7.85 18.29 5.20
CA LEU A 203 8.06 19.48 4.38
C LEU A 203 9.02 20.37 5.15
N LEU A 204 10.24 20.54 4.66
CA LEU A 204 11.06 21.66 5.08
C LEU A 204 10.32 22.92 4.63
N GLY A 205 9.72 23.62 5.58
CA GLY A 205 9.14 24.94 5.38
C GLY A 205 10.26 25.92 5.03
N GLY A 206 10.58 26.01 3.75
CA GLY A 206 11.41 27.08 3.24
C GLY A 206 10.54 28.33 3.13
N THR A 207 10.57 29.19 4.13
CA THR A 207 10.26 30.61 3.94
C THR A 207 11.36 31.17 3.07
N VAL A 208 11.07 31.36 1.78
CA VAL A 208 11.84 32.25 0.94
C VAL A 208 11.40 33.65 1.33
N GLU A 209 12.06 34.27 2.33
CA GLU A 209 12.05 35.71 2.49
C GLU A 209 12.88 36.25 1.30
N GLY A 210 12.17 36.82 0.34
CA GLY A 210 12.75 37.61 -0.73
C GLY A 210 13.19 38.94 -0.20
N ALA A 211 14.43 39.28 -0.40
CA ALA A 211 14.93 40.65 -0.43
C ALA A 211 14.75 41.20 -1.84
#